data_61c8b7e40d08cb0ae28384204ade988b
#
_entry.id   61c8b7e40d08cb0ae28384204ade988b
#
_cell.length_a   1.000
_cell.length_b   1.000
_cell.length_c   1.000
_cell.angle_alpha   90.00
_cell.angle_beta   90.00
_cell.angle_gamma   90.00
#
_symmetry.space_group_name_H-M   'P 1'
#
loop_
_entity.id
_entity.type
_entity.pdbx_description
1 polymer ?
#
loop_
_entity_poly.entity_id
_entity_poly.type
_entity_poly.pdbx_seq_one_letter_code
_entity_poly.pdbx_strand_id
1 'polypeptide(L)'
;MSAISEAVILIAGQGSRLRGADKNCLKPFVPLLGRPLLSYTLEAVSCAGIGTIHFVVGYESERVIAKAKQLIPPHITASFIVNGEWEKQNGISLLAAAGHVSAPFLLTMGDHIFDDTIIDCLLENFEPGLLNIAIDRKLDLIVDLDDAMKVQTRRNKVAAIGKDLQRYDAIDTGLFICPLEIFDYLKRSKRNGDCSLADGARLMAGDNRVRAIDIGQSWWQDVDTLEMLWHAEQKMRAPAKQENRVEPASYRAGS
;
A
#
# COMPACT_ATOMS: atom_id res chain seq x y z
N MET A 1 18.28 -10.45 9.51
CA MET A 1 16.87 -10.29 9.89
C MET A 1 16.42 -8.96 9.32
N SER A 2 15.28 -8.90 8.66
CA SER A 2 14.73 -7.63 8.16
C SER A 2 14.55 -6.65 9.34
N ALA A 3 14.90 -5.37 9.14
CA ALA A 3 14.66 -4.33 10.16
C ALA A 3 13.16 -4.06 10.38
N ILE A 4 12.30 -4.51 9.46
CA ILE A 4 10.84 -4.40 9.50
C ILE A 4 10.27 -5.81 9.63
N SER A 5 9.61 -6.09 10.76
CA SER A 5 9.04 -7.41 11.09
C SER A 5 7.51 -7.37 11.26
N GLU A 6 6.92 -6.17 11.26
CA GLU A 6 5.51 -5.92 11.47
C GLU A 6 4.90 -5.23 10.25
N ALA A 7 3.66 -5.57 9.92
CA ALA A 7 2.87 -4.87 8.92
C ALA A 7 1.49 -4.46 9.49
N VAL A 8 0.97 -3.33 9.04
CA VAL A 8 -0.42 -2.91 9.24
C VAL A 8 -1.13 -2.95 7.89
N ILE A 9 -2.24 -3.68 7.81
CA ILE A 9 -3.08 -3.74 6.61
C ILE A 9 -4.44 -3.14 6.92
N LEU A 10 -4.78 -2.03 6.24
CA LEU A 10 -6.07 -1.38 6.42
C LEU A 10 -7.13 -2.05 5.54
N ILE A 11 -8.14 -2.66 6.17
CA ILE A 11 -9.30 -3.31 5.53
C ILE A 11 -10.62 -2.89 6.22
N ALA A 12 -10.65 -1.67 6.74
CA ALA A 12 -11.79 -1.18 7.52
C ALA A 12 -12.94 -0.62 6.67
N GLY A 13 -12.66 -0.24 5.42
CA GLY A 13 -13.61 0.44 4.56
C GLY A 13 -14.72 -0.44 4.01
N GLN A 14 -15.87 0.17 3.66
CA GLN A 14 -17.03 -0.51 3.10
C GLN A 14 -16.83 -1.00 1.66
N GLY A 15 -16.01 -0.32 0.85
CA GLY A 15 -15.77 -0.67 -0.56
C GLY A 15 -17.01 -0.55 -1.45
N SER A 16 -17.84 0.48 -1.24
CA SER A 16 -19.15 0.63 -1.88
C SER A 16 -19.10 0.71 -3.41
N ARG A 17 -18.04 1.29 -3.99
CA ARG A 17 -17.86 1.42 -5.45
C ARG A 17 -17.68 0.06 -6.16
N LEU A 18 -16.94 -0.85 -5.55
CA LEU A 18 -16.64 -2.19 -6.11
C LEU A 18 -17.77 -3.19 -5.88
N ARG A 19 -18.58 -3.01 -4.83
CA ARG A 19 -19.68 -3.93 -4.48
C ARG A 19 -20.77 -3.99 -5.54
N GLY A 20 -20.99 -2.92 -6.31
CA GLY A 20 -22.08 -2.84 -7.28
C GLY A 20 -23.43 -3.20 -6.64
N ALA A 21 -24.13 -4.17 -7.26
CA ALA A 21 -25.43 -4.67 -6.78
C ALA A 21 -25.32 -5.72 -5.66
N ASP A 22 -24.17 -6.36 -5.48
CA ASP A 22 -23.99 -7.38 -4.44
C ASP A 22 -23.60 -6.77 -3.09
N LYS A 23 -24.62 -6.53 -2.26
CA LYS A 23 -24.44 -6.03 -0.89
C LYS A 23 -23.66 -6.98 0.02
N ASN A 24 -23.53 -8.27 -0.32
CA ASN A 24 -22.80 -9.26 0.46
C ASN A 24 -21.31 -9.30 0.13
N CYS A 25 -20.88 -8.64 -0.93
CA CYS A 25 -19.50 -8.58 -1.34
C CYS A 25 -18.70 -7.69 -0.36
N LEU A 26 -17.63 -8.23 0.21
CA LEU A 26 -16.66 -7.50 1.03
C LEU A 26 -15.41 -7.25 0.17
N LYS A 27 -15.03 -6.00 0.00
CA LYS A 27 -13.96 -5.56 -0.91
C LYS A 27 -12.67 -6.40 -0.82
N PRO A 28 -12.09 -6.71 0.37
CA PRO A 28 -10.86 -7.50 0.46
C PRO A 28 -10.98 -8.94 -0.08
N PHE A 29 -12.21 -9.42 -0.28
CA PHE A 29 -12.48 -10.79 -0.72
C PHE A 29 -13.08 -10.88 -2.12
N VAL A 30 -13.12 -9.75 -2.86
CA VAL A 30 -13.47 -9.75 -4.28
C VAL A 30 -12.47 -10.63 -5.02
N PRO A 31 -12.95 -11.57 -5.88
CA PRO A 31 -12.04 -12.44 -6.60
C PRO A 31 -11.33 -11.70 -7.74
N LEU A 32 -10.02 -11.79 -7.77
CA LEU A 32 -9.15 -11.42 -8.89
C LEU A 32 -8.48 -12.70 -9.38
N LEU A 33 -8.72 -13.09 -10.63
CA LEU A 33 -8.25 -14.37 -11.19
C LEU A 33 -8.58 -15.59 -10.30
N GLY A 34 -9.75 -15.57 -9.66
CA GLY A 34 -10.23 -16.64 -8.79
C GLY A 34 -9.68 -16.65 -7.36
N ARG A 35 -8.83 -15.69 -6.98
CA ARG A 35 -8.27 -15.54 -5.64
C ARG A 35 -8.77 -14.24 -4.99
N PRO A 36 -9.05 -14.19 -3.66
CA PRO A 36 -9.39 -12.96 -2.96
C PRO A 36 -8.31 -11.89 -3.10
N LEU A 37 -8.68 -10.61 -3.30
CA LEU A 37 -7.72 -9.50 -3.38
C LEU A 37 -6.71 -9.52 -2.24
N LEU A 38 -7.19 -9.66 -1.00
CA LEU A 38 -6.33 -9.68 0.19
C LEU A 38 -5.26 -10.78 0.15
N SER A 39 -5.50 -11.90 -0.56
CA SER A 39 -4.52 -12.99 -0.62
C SER A 39 -3.23 -12.61 -1.33
N TYR A 40 -3.27 -11.68 -2.28
CA TYR A 40 -2.09 -11.17 -2.98
C TYR A 40 -1.22 -10.32 -2.05
N THR A 41 -1.86 -9.39 -1.30
CA THR A 41 -1.16 -8.58 -0.30
C THR A 41 -0.51 -9.47 0.79
N LEU A 42 -1.24 -10.48 1.27
CA LEU A 42 -0.72 -11.42 2.27
C LEU A 42 0.49 -12.22 1.77
N GLU A 43 0.43 -12.68 0.53
CA GLU A 43 1.54 -13.40 -0.11
C GLU A 43 2.78 -12.50 -0.23
N ALA A 44 2.64 -11.28 -0.75
CA ALA A 44 3.74 -10.33 -0.89
C ALA A 44 4.38 -9.98 0.46
N VAL A 45 3.58 -9.68 1.50
CA VAL A 45 4.06 -9.39 2.85
C VAL A 45 4.78 -10.60 3.47
N SER A 46 4.24 -11.81 3.25
CA SER A 46 4.85 -13.06 3.72
C SER A 46 6.18 -13.36 3.02
N CYS A 47 6.25 -13.19 1.69
CA CYS A 47 7.47 -13.38 0.90
C CYS A 47 8.58 -12.40 1.31
N ALA A 48 8.23 -11.18 1.71
CA ALA A 48 9.17 -10.18 2.23
C ALA A 48 9.71 -10.51 3.64
N GLY A 49 9.30 -11.64 4.24
CA GLY A 49 9.78 -12.10 5.54
C GLY A 49 9.17 -11.36 6.74
N ILE A 50 8.06 -10.66 6.56
CA ILE A 50 7.32 -9.98 7.63
C ILE A 50 6.46 -11.01 8.35
N GLY A 51 6.74 -11.25 9.63
CA GLY A 51 6.13 -12.33 10.41
C GLY A 51 4.89 -11.94 11.21
N THR A 52 4.62 -10.63 11.39
CA THR A 52 3.48 -10.14 12.18
C THR A 52 2.63 -9.19 11.37
N ILE A 53 1.31 -9.42 11.31
CA ILE A 53 0.37 -8.57 10.59
C ILE A 53 -0.76 -8.11 11.52
N HIS A 54 -0.96 -6.80 11.57
CA HIS A 54 -2.05 -6.14 12.27
C HIS A 54 -3.11 -5.68 11.27
N PHE A 55 -4.27 -6.35 11.24
CA PHE A 55 -5.37 -5.96 10.39
C PHE A 55 -6.23 -4.93 11.10
N VAL A 56 -6.41 -3.76 10.49
CA VAL A 56 -7.41 -2.80 10.97
C VAL A 56 -8.70 -3.05 10.20
N VAL A 57 -9.72 -3.49 10.91
CA VAL A 57 -11.05 -3.83 10.39
C VAL A 57 -12.09 -2.81 10.87
N GLY A 58 -13.22 -2.72 10.17
CA GLY A 58 -14.28 -1.77 10.52
C GLY A 58 -15.65 -2.24 10.03
N TYR A 59 -16.02 -1.90 8.79
CA TYR A 59 -17.27 -2.35 8.20
C TYR A 59 -17.40 -3.89 8.24
N GLU A 60 -18.50 -4.39 8.82
CA GLU A 60 -18.74 -5.83 8.99
C GLU A 60 -17.54 -6.61 9.57
N SER A 61 -16.90 -6.04 10.59
CA SER A 61 -15.63 -6.53 11.14
C SER A 61 -15.63 -8.02 11.45
N GLU A 62 -16.69 -8.57 12.05
CA GLU A 62 -16.79 -10.00 12.38
C GLU A 62 -16.69 -10.89 11.13
N ARG A 63 -17.41 -10.52 10.05
CA ARG A 63 -17.38 -11.26 8.79
C ARG A 63 -16.03 -11.13 8.10
N VAL A 64 -15.44 -9.94 8.13
CA VAL A 64 -14.10 -9.67 7.59
C VAL A 64 -13.07 -10.52 8.32
N ILE A 65 -13.08 -10.52 9.66
CA ILE A 65 -12.16 -11.32 10.50
C ILE A 65 -12.30 -12.81 10.19
N ALA A 66 -13.53 -13.33 10.15
CA ALA A 66 -13.79 -14.75 9.90
C ALA A 66 -13.23 -15.21 8.55
N LYS A 67 -13.37 -14.39 7.49
CA LYS A 67 -12.83 -14.68 6.16
C LYS A 67 -11.32 -14.49 6.08
N ALA A 68 -10.78 -13.40 6.66
CA ALA A 68 -9.35 -13.13 6.64
C ALA A 68 -8.54 -14.22 7.32
N LYS A 69 -9.02 -14.76 8.45
CA LYS A 69 -8.36 -15.87 9.16
C LYS A 69 -8.12 -17.10 8.29
N GLN A 70 -8.96 -17.34 7.28
CA GLN A 70 -8.82 -18.48 6.37
C GLN A 70 -7.73 -18.29 5.32
N LEU A 71 -7.27 -17.05 5.12
CA LEU A 71 -6.25 -16.67 4.13
C LEU A 71 -4.85 -16.51 4.74
N ILE A 72 -4.76 -16.39 6.08
CA ILE A 72 -3.50 -16.11 6.77
C ILE A 72 -2.59 -17.35 6.72
N PRO A 73 -1.36 -17.23 6.19
CA PRO A 73 -0.39 -18.31 6.23
C PRO A 73 -0.07 -18.76 7.67
N PRO A 74 0.15 -20.08 7.93
CA PRO A 74 0.34 -20.60 9.28
C PRO A 74 1.52 -20.03 10.05
N HIS A 75 2.53 -19.51 9.36
CA HIS A 75 3.74 -18.92 9.95
C HIS A 75 3.59 -17.43 10.27
N ILE A 76 2.46 -16.80 9.90
CA ILE A 76 2.18 -15.38 10.18
C ILE A 76 1.42 -15.26 11.50
N THR A 77 1.94 -14.44 12.39
CA THR A 77 1.20 -13.98 13.58
C THR A 77 0.27 -12.85 13.20
N ALA A 78 -1.04 -13.04 13.39
CA ALA A 78 -2.04 -12.04 13.00
C ALA A 78 -2.83 -11.50 14.20
N SER A 79 -3.08 -10.21 14.23
CA SER A 79 -4.02 -9.57 15.14
C SER A 79 -5.07 -8.76 14.38
N PHE A 80 -6.24 -8.57 14.97
CA PHE A 80 -7.33 -7.81 14.40
C PHE A 80 -7.72 -6.67 15.33
N ILE A 81 -7.68 -5.46 14.81
CA ILE A 81 -7.94 -4.21 15.51
C ILE A 81 -9.23 -3.63 14.95
N VAL A 82 -10.27 -3.52 15.79
CA VAL A 82 -11.57 -2.98 15.33
C VAL A 82 -11.54 -1.46 15.40
N ASN A 83 -11.69 -0.79 14.27
CA ASN A 83 -11.92 0.63 14.21
C ASN A 83 -13.44 0.91 14.26
N GLY A 84 -13.94 1.37 15.37
CA GLY A 84 -15.34 1.74 15.53
C GLY A 84 -15.76 2.99 14.75
N GLU A 85 -14.78 3.79 14.28
CA GLU A 85 -14.99 5.00 13.50
C GLU A 85 -14.62 4.80 12.00
N TRP A 86 -14.88 3.61 11.48
CA TRP A 86 -14.47 3.18 10.13
C TRP A 86 -15.07 4.03 8.99
N GLU A 87 -16.14 4.78 9.23
CA GLU A 87 -16.74 5.72 8.27
C GLU A 87 -15.88 6.96 8.03
N LYS A 88 -14.94 7.23 8.94
CA LYS A 88 -13.96 8.31 8.81
C LYS A 88 -12.83 7.96 7.86
N GLN A 89 -11.98 8.93 7.59
CA GLN A 89 -10.86 8.76 6.68
C GLN A 89 -9.81 7.76 7.21
N ASN A 90 -8.98 7.23 6.32
CA ASN A 90 -8.03 6.16 6.59
C ASN A 90 -6.96 6.47 7.65
N GLY A 91 -6.67 7.74 7.93
CA GLY A 91 -5.81 8.15 9.05
C GLY A 91 -6.38 7.74 10.41
N ILE A 92 -7.73 7.74 10.56
CA ILE A 92 -8.39 7.24 11.79
C ILE A 92 -8.24 5.72 11.89
N SER A 93 -8.34 5.01 10.76
CA SER A 93 -8.07 3.57 10.74
C SER A 93 -6.63 3.26 11.15
N LEU A 94 -5.65 4.01 10.64
CA LEU A 94 -4.26 3.83 11.07
C LEU A 94 -4.05 4.18 12.54
N LEU A 95 -4.71 5.21 13.06
CA LEU A 95 -4.65 5.57 14.48
C LEU A 95 -5.18 4.47 15.42
N ALA A 96 -6.11 3.64 14.95
CA ALA A 96 -6.57 2.48 15.73
C ALA A 96 -5.43 1.47 15.98
N ALA A 97 -4.42 1.41 15.12
CA ALA A 97 -3.25 0.55 15.30
C ALA A 97 -2.20 1.12 16.29
N ALA A 98 -2.37 2.36 16.76
CA ALA A 98 -1.48 2.95 17.75
C ALA A 98 -1.45 2.10 19.04
N GLY A 99 -0.23 1.76 19.50
CA GLY A 99 -0.04 0.88 20.67
C GLY A 99 -0.13 -0.62 20.38
N HIS A 100 -0.45 -1.02 19.15
CA HIS A 100 -0.39 -2.42 18.71
C HIS A 100 0.90 -2.74 17.96
N VAL A 101 1.54 -1.75 17.37
CA VAL A 101 2.87 -1.87 16.75
C VAL A 101 3.95 -1.34 17.70
N SER A 102 5.11 -1.98 17.69
CA SER A 102 6.21 -1.70 18.63
C SER A 102 7.48 -1.15 17.97
N ALA A 103 7.54 -1.20 16.64
CA ALA A 103 8.67 -0.81 15.82
C ALA A 103 8.20 -0.13 14.52
N PRO A 104 9.08 0.42 13.70
CA PRO A 104 8.73 0.81 12.34
C PRO A 104 8.09 -0.37 11.58
N PHE A 105 7.05 -0.10 10.82
CA PHE A 105 6.22 -1.12 10.22
C PHE A 105 5.89 -0.82 8.75
N LEU A 106 5.66 -1.87 7.97
CA LEU A 106 5.06 -1.75 6.64
C LEU A 106 3.58 -1.40 6.80
N LEU A 107 3.11 -0.40 6.05
CA LEU A 107 1.70 -0.07 5.93
C LEU A 107 1.24 -0.26 4.49
N THR A 108 0.12 -0.95 4.30
CA THR A 108 -0.56 -1.05 3.02
C THR A 108 -2.08 -1.20 3.19
N MET A 109 -2.80 -1.20 2.09
CA MET A 109 -4.26 -1.38 2.03
C MET A 109 -4.58 -2.77 1.46
N GLY A 110 -5.69 -3.36 1.88
CA GLY A 110 -6.08 -4.71 1.46
C GLY A 110 -6.79 -4.78 0.10
N ASP A 111 -6.82 -3.69 -0.63
CA ASP A 111 -7.39 -3.52 -1.97
C ASP A 111 -6.34 -3.16 -3.02
N HIS A 112 -5.06 -3.15 -2.64
CA HIS A 112 -3.95 -2.89 -3.53
C HIS A 112 -3.34 -4.20 -4.05
N ILE A 113 -3.11 -4.24 -5.35
CA ILE A 113 -2.37 -5.29 -6.04
C ILE A 113 -1.07 -4.67 -6.53
N PHE A 114 0.04 -5.36 -6.30
CA PHE A 114 1.35 -4.84 -6.64
C PHE A 114 2.38 -5.96 -6.80
N ASP A 115 3.42 -5.68 -7.56
CA ASP A 115 4.58 -6.55 -7.64
C ASP A 115 5.29 -6.60 -6.27
N ASP A 116 5.62 -7.79 -5.79
CA ASP A 116 6.31 -8.02 -4.50
C ASP A 116 7.64 -7.27 -4.39
N THR A 117 8.32 -7.07 -5.53
CA THR A 117 9.54 -6.24 -5.64
C THR A 117 9.39 -4.82 -5.09
N ILE A 118 8.16 -4.29 -4.96
CA ILE A 118 7.94 -2.97 -4.35
C ILE A 118 8.24 -3.01 -2.84
N ILE A 119 7.86 -4.09 -2.15
CA ILE A 119 8.20 -4.24 -0.73
C ILE A 119 9.70 -4.39 -0.56
N ASP A 120 10.37 -5.20 -1.40
CA ASP A 120 11.82 -5.35 -1.38
C ASP A 120 12.51 -4.00 -1.59
N CYS A 121 12.07 -3.22 -2.59
CA CYS A 121 12.58 -1.89 -2.86
C CYS A 121 12.43 -0.95 -1.64
N LEU A 122 11.29 -0.99 -0.95
CA LEU A 122 11.08 -0.23 0.28
C LEU A 122 12.04 -0.68 1.38
N LEU A 123 12.15 -2.01 1.62
CA LEU A 123 12.99 -2.58 2.67
C LEU A 123 14.49 -2.32 2.47
N GLU A 124 14.94 -2.27 1.23
CA GLU A 124 16.34 -1.97 0.88
C GLU A 124 16.69 -0.49 0.99
N ASN A 125 15.72 0.39 0.78
CA ASN A 125 15.97 1.83 0.60
C ASN A 125 15.37 2.72 1.69
N PHE A 126 14.64 2.19 2.69
CA PHE A 126 14.03 3.03 3.70
C PHE A 126 15.05 3.72 4.59
N GLU A 127 14.71 4.91 5.06
CA GLU A 127 15.48 5.68 6.03
C GLU A 127 14.77 5.63 7.38
N PRO A 128 15.40 5.06 8.43
CA PRO A 128 14.82 4.99 9.77
C PRO A 128 14.39 6.37 10.29
N GLY A 129 13.26 6.40 10.98
CA GLY A 129 12.71 7.64 11.55
C GLY A 129 12.02 8.55 10.54
N LEU A 130 12.01 8.23 9.24
CA LEU A 130 11.21 8.93 8.23
C LEU A 130 9.97 8.09 7.86
N LEU A 131 8.92 8.76 7.41
CA LEU A 131 7.87 8.13 6.63
C LEU A 131 8.43 7.87 5.22
N ASN A 132 8.57 6.62 4.83
CA ASN A 132 9.04 6.24 3.50
C ASN A 132 7.85 5.83 2.66
N ILE A 133 7.65 6.50 1.52
CA ILE A 133 6.52 6.27 0.61
C ILE A 133 7.04 5.68 -0.69
N ALA A 134 6.50 4.54 -1.12
CA ALA A 134 6.69 4.03 -2.46
C ALA A 134 5.91 4.91 -3.44
N ILE A 135 6.59 5.47 -4.43
CA ILE A 135 6.00 6.36 -5.43
C ILE A 135 6.18 5.82 -6.84
N ASP A 136 5.18 6.09 -7.68
CA ASP A 136 5.23 5.78 -9.11
C ASP A 136 5.35 7.06 -9.95
N ARG A 137 6.36 7.11 -10.83
CA ARG A 137 6.56 8.23 -11.76
C ARG A 137 5.98 7.99 -13.15
N LYS A 138 5.45 6.80 -13.41
CA LYS A 138 4.83 6.42 -14.68
C LYS A 138 3.40 6.96 -14.80
N LEU A 139 3.26 8.30 -14.77
CA LEU A 139 1.97 8.99 -14.70
C LEU A 139 0.99 8.57 -15.81
N ASP A 140 1.51 8.31 -17.00
CA ASP A 140 0.71 7.90 -18.17
C ASP A 140 0.12 6.48 -18.05
N LEU A 141 0.57 5.70 -17.07
CA LEU A 141 0.10 4.34 -16.83
C LEU A 141 -0.89 4.22 -15.66
N ILE A 142 -1.17 5.32 -14.98
CA ILE A 142 -2.12 5.34 -13.84
C ILE A 142 -3.55 5.35 -14.36
N VAL A 143 -4.35 4.38 -13.93
CA VAL A 143 -5.73 4.16 -14.44
C VAL A 143 -6.69 5.28 -14.03
N ASP A 144 -6.57 5.78 -12.80
CA ASP A 144 -7.43 6.86 -12.26
C ASP A 144 -6.56 7.99 -11.69
N LEU A 145 -5.91 8.72 -12.59
CA LEU A 145 -5.00 9.80 -12.21
C LEU A 145 -5.72 10.95 -11.48
N ASP A 146 -7.01 11.15 -11.76
CA ASP A 146 -7.78 12.25 -11.16
C ASP A 146 -8.02 11.99 -9.66
N ASP A 147 -8.34 10.74 -9.25
CA ASP A 147 -8.54 10.34 -7.85
C ASP A 147 -7.24 9.94 -7.14
N ALA A 148 -6.14 9.76 -7.87
CA ALA A 148 -4.87 9.34 -7.32
C ALA A 148 -4.25 10.35 -6.35
N MET A 149 -3.54 9.85 -5.33
CA MET A 149 -2.81 10.68 -4.37
C MET A 149 -1.50 11.17 -5.00
N LYS A 150 -1.48 12.44 -5.41
CA LYS A 150 -0.38 13.08 -6.11
C LYS A 150 0.75 13.46 -5.14
N VAL A 151 1.99 13.28 -5.60
CA VAL A 151 3.20 13.57 -4.83
C VAL A 151 4.08 14.52 -5.64
N GLN A 152 4.54 15.59 -5.00
CA GLN A 152 5.61 16.44 -5.53
C GLN A 152 6.90 16.11 -4.79
N THR A 153 7.95 15.76 -5.53
CA THR A 153 9.24 15.43 -4.93
C THR A 153 10.28 16.54 -5.16
N ARG A 154 11.23 16.60 -4.25
CA ARG A 154 12.47 17.34 -4.43
C ARG A 154 13.63 16.41 -4.08
N ARG A 155 14.33 15.93 -5.12
CA ARG A 155 15.25 14.79 -5.01
C ARG A 155 14.49 13.56 -4.51
N ASN A 156 14.92 12.96 -3.39
CA ASN A 156 14.28 11.81 -2.74
C ASN A 156 13.39 12.18 -1.53
N LYS A 157 12.99 13.45 -1.39
CA LYS A 157 12.07 13.91 -0.33
C LYS A 157 10.73 14.32 -0.92
N VAL A 158 9.67 14.07 -0.19
CA VAL A 158 8.34 14.57 -0.52
C VAL A 158 8.25 16.04 -0.09
N ALA A 159 8.01 16.91 -1.05
CA ALA A 159 7.79 18.34 -0.83
C ALA A 159 6.32 18.67 -0.59
N ALA A 160 5.42 17.96 -1.29
CA ALA A 160 3.97 18.08 -1.11
C ALA A 160 3.27 16.74 -1.45
N ILE A 161 2.12 16.48 -0.80
CA ILE A 161 1.27 15.33 -1.07
C ILE A 161 -0.20 15.74 -0.94
N GLY A 162 -1.04 15.33 -1.91
CA GLY A 162 -2.47 15.63 -1.90
C GLY A 162 -3.13 15.37 -3.25
N LYS A 163 -4.44 15.07 -3.24
CA LYS A 163 -5.21 14.81 -4.47
C LYS A 163 -5.27 16.03 -5.39
N ASP A 164 -5.36 17.23 -4.82
CA ASP A 164 -5.58 18.48 -5.56
C ASP A 164 -4.29 19.18 -6.01
N LEU A 165 -3.12 18.51 -5.91
CA LEU A 165 -1.87 19.10 -6.33
C LEU A 165 -1.85 19.35 -7.84
N GLN A 166 -1.59 20.60 -8.22
CA GLN A 166 -1.45 21.01 -9.64
C GLN A 166 -0.05 20.72 -10.19
N ARG A 167 0.95 20.64 -9.31
CA ARG A 167 2.34 20.32 -9.68
C ARG A 167 2.76 19.09 -8.91
N TYR A 168 2.96 18.01 -9.60
CA TYR A 168 3.39 16.72 -9.06
C TYR A 168 4.24 15.99 -10.11
N ASP A 169 5.03 15.04 -9.67
CA ASP A 169 5.94 14.26 -10.51
C ASP A 169 5.88 12.76 -10.19
N ALA A 170 4.98 12.38 -9.27
CA ALA A 170 4.74 10.99 -8.89
C ALA A 170 3.35 10.81 -8.25
N ILE A 171 2.95 9.55 -8.10
CA ILE A 171 1.75 9.10 -7.39
C ILE A 171 2.17 8.22 -6.20
N ASP A 172 1.49 8.35 -5.07
CA ASP A 172 1.58 7.46 -3.93
C ASP A 172 0.95 6.11 -4.26
N THR A 173 1.68 5.03 -4.07
CA THR A 173 1.25 3.67 -4.40
C THR A 173 0.48 2.97 -3.28
N GLY A 174 0.28 3.62 -2.14
CA GLY A 174 -0.38 3.02 -0.97
C GLY A 174 0.52 2.07 -0.17
N LEU A 175 1.84 2.03 -0.44
CA LEU A 175 2.82 1.25 0.31
C LEU A 175 3.80 2.16 1.03
N PHE A 176 3.99 1.92 2.33
CA PHE A 176 4.82 2.77 3.18
C PHE A 176 5.63 1.96 4.17
N ILE A 177 6.81 2.47 4.56
CA ILE A 177 7.41 2.12 5.85
C ILE A 177 7.22 3.31 6.79
N CYS A 178 6.44 3.08 7.84
CA CYS A 178 6.03 4.10 8.79
C CYS A 178 6.89 4.05 10.05
N PRO A 179 7.43 5.18 10.51
CA PRO A 179 7.96 5.30 11.87
C PRO A 179 6.80 5.44 12.86
N LEU A 180 7.02 5.13 14.15
CA LEU A 180 5.96 5.24 15.16
C LEU A 180 5.44 6.67 15.35
N GLU A 181 6.26 7.66 15.06
CA GLU A 181 5.88 9.07 15.12
C GLU A 181 4.73 9.46 14.19
N ILE A 182 4.43 8.63 13.17
CA ILE A 182 3.26 8.84 12.28
C ILE A 182 1.97 9.02 13.09
N PHE A 183 1.82 8.30 14.21
CA PHE A 183 0.64 8.41 15.04
C PHE A 183 0.47 9.79 15.68
N ASP A 184 1.56 10.45 16.07
CA ASP A 184 1.50 11.80 16.64
C ASP A 184 1.20 12.85 15.56
N TYR A 185 1.73 12.66 14.35
CA TYR A 185 1.39 13.53 13.22
C TYR A 185 -0.08 13.38 12.81
N LEU A 186 -0.61 12.17 12.80
CA LEU A 186 -2.04 11.93 12.54
C LEU A 186 -2.92 12.57 13.63
N LYS A 187 -2.56 12.43 14.92
CA LYS A 187 -3.31 13.10 16.02
C LYS A 187 -3.32 14.62 15.83
N ARG A 188 -2.18 15.22 15.47
CA ARG A 188 -2.03 16.66 15.23
C ARG A 188 -2.76 17.13 13.98
N SER A 189 -2.90 16.28 12.97
CA SER A 189 -3.57 16.61 11.70
C SER A 189 -5.09 16.58 11.76
N LYS A 190 -5.67 16.02 12.83
CA LYS A 190 -7.13 15.92 12.98
C LYS A 190 -7.82 17.27 12.87
N ARG A 191 -8.87 17.32 12.04
CA ARG A 191 -9.82 18.44 11.95
C ARG A 191 -11.21 17.90 12.20
N ASN A 192 -11.92 18.46 13.16
CA ASN A 192 -13.25 17.99 13.59
C ASN A 192 -13.28 16.49 13.94
N GLY A 193 -12.20 15.97 14.51
CA GLY A 193 -12.10 14.57 14.92
C GLY A 193 -11.79 13.57 13.78
N ASP A 194 -11.44 14.05 12.57
CA ASP A 194 -11.13 13.24 11.39
C ASP A 194 -9.80 13.63 10.75
N CYS A 195 -9.12 12.67 10.10
CA CYS A 195 -7.92 12.91 9.28
C CYS A 195 -7.68 11.75 8.30
N SER A 196 -7.09 12.07 7.16
CA SER A 196 -6.53 11.08 6.24
C SER A 196 -5.07 10.75 6.59
N LEU A 197 -4.55 9.65 6.05
CA LEU A 197 -3.12 9.34 6.08
C LEU A 197 -2.30 10.47 5.42
N ALA A 198 -2.82 11.00 4.31
CA ALA A 198 -2.18 12.10 3.59
C ALA A 198 -2.09 13.39 4.44
N ASP A 199 -3.01 13.64 5.38
CA ASP A 199 -2.92 14.80 6.27
C ASP A 199 -1.73 14.66 7.24
N GLY A 200 -1.53 13.47 7.80
CA GLY A 200 -0.34 13.16 8.61
C GLY A 200 0.95 13.26 7.80
N ALA A 201 0.97 12.64 6.62
CA ALA A 201 2.11 12.68 5.70
C ALA A 201 2.46 14.12 5.27
N ARG A 202 1.46 14.97 5.05
CA ARG A 202 1.65 16.40 4.70
C ARG A 202 2.34 17.17 5.83
N LEU A 203 1.95 16.94 7.08
CA LEU A 203 2.62 17.55 8.23
C LEU A 203 4.07 17.05 8.35
N MET A 204 4.30 15.75 8.17
CA MET A 204 5.65 15.17 8.17
C MET A 204 6.51 15.74 7.03
N ALA A 205 5.93 15.93 5.82
CA ALA A 205 6.62 16.54 4.69
C ALA A 205 7.04 17.99 4.99
N GLY A 206 6.18 18.76 5.66
CA GLY A 206 6.50 20.11 6.14
C GLY A 206 7.72 20.14 7.08
N ASP A 207 7.88 19.10 7.88
CA ASP A 207 9.03 18.90 8.78
C ASP A 207 10.24 18.20 8.10
N ASN A 208 10.21 18.01 6.77
CA ASN A 208 11.21 17.28 5.97
C ASN A 208 11.40 15.80 6.40
N ARG A 209 10.37 15.16 6.95
CA ARG A 209 10.39 13.80 7.48
C ARG A 209 9.71 12.78 6.58
N VAL A 210 9.62 13.03 5.29
CA VAL A 210 9.06 12.09 4.31
C VAL A 210 10.06 11.84 3.18
N ARG A 211 10.40 10.56 2.97
CA ARG A 211 11.24 10.08 1.89
C ARG A 211 10.37 9.47 0.78
N ALA A 212 10.67 9.80 -0.45
CA ALA A 212 10.10 9.16 -1.63
C ALA A 212 11.05 8.07 -2.14
N ILE A 213 10.52 6.87 -2.39
CA ILE A 213 11.23 5.73 -2.95
C ILE A 213 10.52 5.35 -4.25
N ASP A 214 11.21 5.53 -5.37
CA ASP A 214 10.66 5.25 -6.70
C ASP A 214 10.62 3.75 -6.96
N ILE A 215 9.45 3.24 -7.35
CA ILE A 215 9.25 1.81 -7.66
C ILE A 215 9.80 1.39 -9.02
N GLY A 216 10.31 2.32 -9.83
CA GLY A 216 10.89 2.04 -11.15
C GLY A 216 9.88 1.41 -12.10
N GLN A 217 10.20 0.20 -12.61
CA GLN A 217 9.34 -0.52 -13.56
C GLN A 217 8.27 -1.40 -12.90
N SER A 218 8.30 -1.57 -11.59
CA SER A 218 7.30 -2.37 -10.87
C SER A 218 5.90 -1.82 -11.08
N TRP A 219 4.93 -2.72 -11.11
CA TRP A 219 3.53 -2.37 -11.33
C TRP A 219 2.73 -2.47 -10.02
N TRP A 220 1.74 -1.61 -9.90
CA TRP A 220 0.76 -1.61 -8.83
C TRP A 220 -0.57 -1.08 -9.33
N GLN A 221 -1.65 -1.37 -8.61
CA GLN A 221 -2.97 -0.79 -8.81
C GLN A 221 -3.84 -0.97 -7.57
N ASP A 222 -4.57 0.06 -7.18
CA ASP A 222 -5.72 -0.07 -6.29
C ASP A 222 -6.93 -0.60 -7.05
N VAL A 223 -7.81 -1.33 -6.37
CA VAL A 223 -8.99 -1.94 -6.99
C VAL A 223 -10.24 -1.38 -6.31
N ASP A 224 -10.68 -0.23 -6.80
CA ASP A 224 -11.83 0.50 -6.26
C ASP A 224 -13.12 0.31 -7.07
N THR A 225 -12.99 -0.05 -8.35
CA THR A 225 -14.12 -0.22 -9.28
C THR A 225 -13.99 -1.54 -10.05
N LEU A 226 -15.09 -1.96 -10.70
CA LEU A 226 -15.07 -3.13 -11.58
C LEU A 226 -14.15 -2.92 -12.80
N GLU A 227 -14.01 -1.70 -13.27
CA GLU A 227 -13.09 -1.35 -14.35
C GLU A 227 -11.63 -1.55 -13.92
N MET A 228 -11.24 -1.06 -12.73
CA MET A 228 -9.91 -1.28 -12.16
C MET A 228 -9.64 -2.77 -11.92
N LEU A 229 -10.63 -3.53 -11.44
CA LEU A 229 -10.52 -4.98 -11.31
C LEU A 229 -10.23 -5.65 -12.67
N TRP A 230 -10.97 -5.27 -13.70
CA TRP A 230 -10.75 -5.79 -15.05
C TRP A 230 -9.34 -5.45 -15.57
N HIS A 231 -8.88 -4.20 -15.39
CA HIS A 231 -7.52 -3.79 -15.77
C HIS A 231 -6.45 -4.60 -15.04
N ALA A 232 -6.60 -4.82 -13.73
CA ALA A 232 -5.69 -5.65 -12.95
C ALA A 232 -5.65 -7.09 -13.50
N GLU A 233 -6.81 -7.70 -13.82
CA GLU A 233 -6.87 -9.03 -14.43
C GLU A 233 -6.14 -9.09 -15.78
N GLN A 234 -6.34 -8.11 -16.67
CA GLN A 234 -5.67 -8.08 -17.96
C GLN A 234 -4.15 -7.98 -17.79
N LYS A 235 -3.70 -7.12 -16.88
CA LYS A 235 -2.28 -6.92 -16.59
C LYS A 235 -1.63 -8.20 -16.06
N MET A 236 -2.27 -8.87 -15.11
CA MET A 236 -1.73 -10.09 -14.50
C MET A 236 -1.78 -11.33 -15.42
N ARG A 237 -2.71 -11.35 -16.40
CA ARG A 237 -2.75 -12.41 -17.44
C ARG A 237 -1.73 -12.21 -18.55
N ALA A 238 -1.25 -10.98 -18.75
CA ALA A 238 -0.27 -10.71 -19.79
C ALA A 238 1.03 -11.46 -19.46
N PRO A 239 1.61 -12.24 -20.41
CA PRO A 239 2.89 -12.90 -20.16
C PRO A 239 3.95 -11.84 -19.86
N ALA A 240 4.77 -12.09 -18.85
CA ALA A 240 5.92 -11.24 -18.55
C ALA A 240 6.71 -11.03 -19.85
N LYS A 241 6.88 -9.78 -20.27
CA LYS A 241 7.73 -9.49 -21.45
C LYS A 241 9.10 -10.09 -21.14
N GLN A 242 9.52 -11.10 -21.94
CA GLN A 242 10.88 -11.62 -21.88
C GLN A 242 11.83 -10.42 -22.02
N GLU A 243 12.53 -10.10 -20.96
CA GLU A 243 13.68 -9.23 -21.04
C GLU A 243 14.64 -9.89 -22.04
N ASN A 244 14.90 -9.21 -23.15
CA ASN A 244 15.95 -9.58 -24.09
C ASN A 244 17.26 -9.64 -23.30
N ARG A 245 17.66 -10.85 -22.91
CA ARG A 245 19.05 -11.10 -22.53
C ARG A 245 19.90 -10.71 -23.73
N VAL A 246 20.53 -9.55 -23.65
CA VAL A 246 21.63 -9.19 -24.55
C VAL A 246 22.72 -10.20 -24.28
N GLU A 247 22.90 -11.16 -25.20
CA GLU A 247 24.06 -12.04 -25.18
C GLU A 247 25.33 -11.18 -25.25
N PRO A 248 26.31 -11.41 -24.38
CA PRO A 248 27.57 -10.70 -24.49
C PRO A 248 28.23 -11.11 -25.81
N ALA A 249 28.52 -10.13 -26.65
CA ALA A 249 29.24 -10.31 -27.91
C ALA A 249 30.52 -11.11 -27.66
N SER A 250 30.60 -12.29 -28.26
CA SER A 250 31.79 -13.13 -28.26
C SER A 250 32.93 -12.39 -28.95
N TYR A 251 33.92 -11.97 -28.20
CA TYR A 251 35.19 -11.44 -28.71
C TYR A 251 35.91 -12.60 -29.42
N ARG A 252 35.84 -12.64 -30.76
CA ARG A 252 36.73 -13.50 -31.57
C ARG A 252 38.10 -12.84 -31.56
N ALA A 253 39.03 -13.45 -30.84
CA ALA A 253 40.45 -13.22 -31.03
C ALA A 253 40.83 -13.75 -32.44
N GLY A 254 41.20 -12.85 -33.33
CA GLY A 254 41.84 -13.16 -34.60
C GLY A 254 43.34 -13.32 -34.42
N SER A 255 43.86 -14.41 -34.88
CA SER A 255 45.25 -14.78 -35.04
C SER A 255 46.05 -13.77 -35.86
#